data_06c2ee05e010b40bde47e2b29350d09a
#
_entry.id   06c2ee05e010b40bde47e2b29350d09a
#
_cell.length_a   1.000
_cell.length_b   1.000
_cell.length_c   1.000
_cell.angle_alpha   90.00
_cell.angle_beta   90.00
_cell.angle_gamma   90.00
#
_symmetry.space_group_name_H-M   'P 1'
#
loop_
_entity.id
_entity.type
_entity.pdbx_description
1 polymer ?
#
loop_
_entity_poly.entity_id
_entity_poly.type
_entity_poly.pdbx_seq_one_letter_code
_entity_poly.pdbx_strand_id
1 'polypeptide(L)'
;MEENNKHVQPNSKEEGVQRLNRILSESLIKATDTYKTPPQIIWVDNSSIATLGNFSASTGKAKAKKTFNVSALVAASLANGKVLNYRASLPEGKRKILYVDTEQSRYHCHNVLERILKLAGLPTSIDNENLDFICLREYTPSVRIEVIDYALAQDQSYGLVIIDGIRDLLLDINNAGESVEVINKMMEWSSKYDLHIHCVLHQNKGDNNVRGHIGTEM
;
A
#
# COMPACT_ATOMS: atom_id res chain seq x y z
N MET A 1 22.66 -5.70 -58.77
CA MET A 1 22.05 -4.50 -58.13
C MET A 1 21.52 -4.95 -56.80
N GLU A 2 22.32 -4.74 -55.77
CA GLU A 2 21.93 -5.07 -54.37
C GLU A 2 21.29 -3.81 -53.78
N GLU A 3 20.02 -3.88 -53.46
CA GLU A 3 19.32 -2.85 -52.73
C GLU A 3 19.73 -2.91 -51.26
N ASN A 4 20.48 -1.90 -50.84
CA ASN A 4 20.91 -1.65 -49.48
C ASN A 4 19.69 -1.18 -48.66
N ASN A 5 18.99 -2.09 -48.00
CA ASN A 5 17.91 -1.79 -47.08
C ASN A 5 18.53 -1.30 -45.75
N LYS A 6 18.83 0.00 -45.64
CA LYS A 6 19.24 0.65 -44.40
C LYS A 6 18.04 0.70 -43.45
N HIS A 7 17.98 -0.25 -42.52
CA HIS A 7 17.17 -0.10 -41.32
C HIS A 7 17.69 1.11 -40.52
N VAL A 8 17.01 2.24 -40.69
CA VAL A 8 17.22 3.43 -39.85
C VAL A 8 16.67 3.09 -38.46
N GLN A 9 17.55 2.88 -37.49
CA GLN A 9 17.12 2.79 -36.10
C GLN A 9 16.54 4.14 -35.66
N PRO A 10 15.36 4.19 -35.01
CA PRO A 10 14.79 5.43 -34.56
C PRO A 10 15.75 6.13 -33.58
N ASN A 11 15.91 7.43 -33.74
CA ASN A 11 16.81 8.27 -32.95
C ASN A 11 16.28 8.33 -31.50
N SER A 12 17.10 8.05 -30.50
CA SER A 12 16.71 8.04 -29.08
C SER A 12 16.00 9.33 -28.60
N LYS A 13 16.21 10.47 -29.30
CA LYS A 13 15.49 11.73 -29.09
C LYS A 13 14.03 11.67 -29.59
N GLU A 14 13.77 11.00 -30.71
CA GLU A 14 12.43 10.85 -31.27
C GLU A 14 11.57 9.93 -30.40
N GLU A 15 12.14 8.83 -29.88
CA GLU A 15 11.49 7.96 -28.91
C GLU A 15 11.14 8.70 -27.62
N GLY A 16 12.04 9.57 -27.13
CA GLY A 16 11.81 10.41 -25.96
C GLY A 16 10.63 11.37 -26.15
N VAL A 17 10.57 12.05 -27.31
CA VAL A 17 9.48 12.99 -27.64
C VAL A 17 8.14 12.24 -27.79
N GLN A 18 8.13 11.09 -28.45
CA GLN A 18 6.92 10.27 -28.58
C GLN A 18 6.40 9.80 -27.22
N ARG A 19 7.29 9.36 -26.33
CA ARG A 19 6.94 9.00 -24.95
C ARG A 19 6.31 10.18 -24.20
N LEU A 20 6.91 11.38 -24.28
CA LEU A 20 6.38 12.55 -23.58
C LEU A 20 5.03 13.00 -24.15
N ASN A 21 4.85 12.96 -25.47
CA ASN A 21 3.56 13.26 -26.11
C ASN A 21 2.47 12.29 -25.66
N ARG A 22 2.79 11.00 -25.54
CA ARG A 22 1.85 10.00 -25.01
C ARG A 22 1.47 10.32 -23.58
N ILE A 23 2.46 10.53 -22.69
CA ILE A 23 2.22 10.88 -21.28
C ILE A 23 1.37 12.15 -21.18
N LEU A 24 1.68 13.18 -21.96
CA LEU A 24 0.91 14.42 -21.98
C LEU A 24 -0.55 14.17 -22.38
N SER A 25 -0.77 13.40 -23.45
CA SER A 25 -2.13 13.11 -23.92
C SER A 25 -2.96 12.28 -22.92
N GLU A 26 -2.32 11.31 -22.25
CA GLU A 26 -2.93 10.46 -21.21
C GLU A 26 -3.21 11.23 -19.91
N SER A 27 -2.43 12.28 -19.64
CA SER A 27 -2.56 13.10 -18.41
C SER A 27 -3.57 14.26 -18.55
N LEU A 28 -4.03 14.55 -19.76
CA LEU A 28 -5.00 15.63 -19.98
C LEU A 28 -6.38 15.23 -19.48
N ILE A 29 -6.93 16.03 -18.55
CA ILE A 29 -8.30 15.90 -18.03
C ILE A 29 -9.17 16.96 -18.74
N LYS A 30 -10.28 16.52 -19.32
CA LYS A 30 -11.23 17.40 -20.01
C LYS A 30 -12.51 17.54 -19.20
N ALA A 31 -13.16 18.68 -19.28
CA ALA A 31 -14.44 18.92 -18.61
C ALA A 31 -15.57 17.96 -19.06
N THR A 32 -15.39 17.33 -20.22
CA THR A 32 -16.33 16.34 -20.78
C THR A 32 -16.03 14.91 -20.38
N ASP A 33 -14.91 14.65 -19.69
CA ASP A 33 -14.57 13.31 -19.25
C ASP A 33 -15.50 12.85 -18.13
N THR A 34 -15.76 11.55 -18.11
CA THR A 34 -16.56 10.92 -17.05
C THR A 34 -15.74 9.86 -16.34
N TYR A 35 -15.68 9.96 -15.02
CA TYR A 35 -14.94 9.03 -14.18
C TYR A 35 -15.87 8.27 -13.25
N LYS A 36 -15.57 6.99 -13.01
CA LYS A 36 -16.25 6.23 -11.96
C LYS A 36 -15.75 6.71 -10.61
N THR A 37 -16.65 6.93 -9.66
CA THR A 37 -16.27 7.20 -8.27
C THR A 37 -15.50 6.00 -7.71
N PRO A 38 -14.28 6.19 -7.18
CA PRO A 38 -13.53 5.10 -6.57
C PRO A 38 -14.34 4.47 -5.42
N PRO A 39 -14.41 3.14 -5.33
CA PRO A 39 -15.12 2.47 -4.25
C PRO A 39 -14.54 2.85 -2.90
N GLN A 40 -15.39 3.32 -1.98
CA GLN A 40 -15.06 3.42 -0.57
C GLN A 40 -15.06 2.02 0.01
N ILE A 41 -14.02 1.64 0.73
CA ILE A 41 -13.83 0.25 1.19
C ILE A 41 -13.75 0.10 2.71
N ILE A 42 -13.38 1.14 3.46
CA ILE A 42 -13.28 1.08 4.93
C ILE A 42 -13.84 2.36 5.54
N TRP A 43 -14.56 2.19 6.65
CA TRP A 43 -15.13 3.27 7.47
C TRP A 43 -14.79 3.07 8.94
N VAL A 44 -14.63 4.17 9.65
CA VAL A 44 -14.65 4.25 11.11
C VAL A 44 -15.93 4.97 11.49
N ASP A 45 -16.80 4.28 12.21
CA ASP A 45 -18.16 4.72 12.45
C ASP A 45 -18.88 5.09 11.13
N ASN A 46 -19.14 6.36 10.86
CA ASN A 46 -19.79 6.84 9.64
C ASN A 46 -18.84 7.53 8.65
N SER A 47 -17.54 7.62 8.99
CA SER A 47 -16.54 8.32 8.16
C SER A 47 -15.76 7.34 7.31
N SER A 48 -15.76 7.53 5.99
CA SER A 48 -14.90 6.77 5.10
C SER A 48 -13.44 7.17 5.29
N ILE A 49 -12.57 6.18 5.47
CA ILE A 49 -11.12 6.37 5.68
C ILE A 49 -10.27 5.72 4.59
N ALA A 50 -10.88 4.93 3.71
CA ALA A 50 -10.16 4.26 2.63
C ALA A 50 -11.03 4.12 1.37
N THR A 51 -10.41 4.43 0.23
CA THR A 51 -10.95 4.20 -1.11
C THR A 51 -9.90 3.46 -1.95
N LEU A 52 -10.33 2.69 -2.93
CA LEU A 52 -9.38 2.12 -3.91
C LEU A 52 -8.64 3.23 -4.65
N GLY A 53 -7.43 2.95 -5.10
CA GLY A 53 -6.56 3.90 -5.80
C GLY A 53 -5.91 4.96 -4.91
N ASN A 54 -6.00 4.84 -3.57
CA ASN A 54 -5.47 5.81 -2.62
C ASN A 54 -4.70 5.16 -1.47
N PHE A 55 -4.10 5.97 -0.63
CA PHE A 55 -3.45 5.51 0.60
C PHE A 55 -3.85 6.36 1.80
N SER A 56 -3.63 5.83 2.99
CA SER A 56 -3.89 6.48 4.27
C SER A 56 -2.85 6.07 5.32
N ALA A 57 -2.78 6.78 6.43
CA ALA A 57 -1.86 6.48 7.51
C ALA A 57 -2.50 6.53 8.88
N SER A 58 -2.13 5.58 9.74
CA SER A 58 -2.35 5.65 11.19
C SER A 58 -1.10 6.17 11.87
N THR A 59 -1.24 7.22 12.67
CA THR A 59 -0.14 7.79 13.44
C THR A 59 -0.38 7.63 14.94
N GLY A 60 0.68 7.64 15.73
CA GLY A 60 0.56 7.63 17.19
C GLY A 60 1.89 7.37 17.88
N LYS A 61 1.96 7.74 19.18
CA LYS A 61 3.14 7.53 20.03
C LYS A 61 3.48 6.04 20.16
N ALA A 62 4.72 5.74 20.49
CA ALA A 62 5.11 4.39 20.82
C ALA A 62 4.20 3.83 21.95
N LYS A 63 3.82 2.54 21.83
CA LYS A 63 2.90 1.84 22.76
C LYS A 63 1.43 2.35 22.75
N ALA A 64 1.02 3.19 21.79
CA ALA A 64 -0.35 3.64 21.64
C ALA A 64 -1.31 2.59 21.05
N LYS A 65 -0.94 1.29 21.07
CA LYS A 65 -1.74 0.15 20.58
C LYS A 65 -2.10 0.23 19.09
N LYS A 66 -1.26 0.90 18.27
CA LYS A 66 -1.50 1.03 16.81
C LYS A 66 -1.72 -0.32 16.14
N THR A 67 -0.86 -1.30 16.38
CA THR A 67 -0.98 -2.65 15.81
C THR A 67 -2.30 -3.33 16.20
N PHE A 68 -2.84 -3.08 17.40
CA PHE A 68 -4.18 -3.59 17.77
C PHE A 68 -5.28 -2.92 16.93
N ASN A 69 -5.19 -1.61 16.77
CA ASN A 69 -6.14 -0.84 15.97
C ASN A 69 -6.13 -1.28 14.50
N VAL A 70 -4.94 -1.44 13.93
CA VAL A 70 -4.77 -1.97 12.56
C VAL A 70 -5.26 -3.42 12.46
N SER A 71 -5.06 -4.27 13.50
CA SER A 71 -5.63 -5.62 13.52
C SER A 71 -7.16 -5.61 13.41
N ALA A 72 -7.83 -4.66 14.07
CA ALA A 72 -9.29 -4.52 13.98
C ALA A 72 -9.76 -4.06 12.59
N LEU A 73 -9.02 -3.12 11.97
CA LEU A 73 -9.25 -2.66 10.60
C LEU A 73 -9.12 -3.83 9.61
N VAL A 74 -8.03 -4.60 9.70
CA VAL A 74 -7.79 -5.77 8.84
C VAL A 74 -8.83 -6.85 9.07
N ALA A 75 -9.21 -7.10 10.32
CA ALA A 75 -10.26 -8.07 10.65
C ALA A 75 -11.61 -7.68 10.05
N ALA A 76 -11.99 -6.39 10.09
CA ALA A 76 -13.20 -5.91 9.43
C ALA A 76 -13.14 -6.12 7.91
N SER A 77 -11.97 -5.84 7.30
CA SER A 77 -11.73 -6.03 5.87
C SER A 77 -11.77 -7.51 5.47
N LEU A 78 -11.19 -8.39 6.28
CA LEU A 78 -11.18 -9.84 6.04
C LEU A 78 -12.59 -10.45 6.18
N ALA A 79 -13.34 -10.03 7.20
CA ALA A 79 -14.74 -10.40 7.38
C ALA A 79 -15.68 -9.75 6.34
N ASN A 80 -15.19 -8.73 5.64
CA ASN A 80 -15.98 -7.85 4.76
C ASN A 80 -17.26 -7.33 5.44
N GLY A 81 -17.11 -6.88 6.67
CA GLY A 81 -18.21 -6.54 7.56
C GLY A 81 -17.78 -5.57 8.66
N LYS A 82 -18.41 -5.69 9.83
CA LYS A 82 -18.15 -4.83 10.99
C LYS A 82 -17.36 -5.58 12.06
N VAL A 83 -16.25 -4.98 12.49
CA VAL A 83 -15.45 -5.43 13.64
C VAL A 83 -15.12 -4.21 14.50
N LEU A 84 -15.56 -4.22 15.75
CA LEU A 84 -15.48 -3.05 16.64
C LEU A 84 -16.14 -1.82 15.98
N ASN A 85 -15.40 -0.71 15.87
CA ASN A 85 -15.83 0.52 15.21
C ASN A 85 -15.47 0.60 13.72
N TYR A 86 -14.79 -0.41 13.18
CA TYR A 86 -14.49 -0.51 11.74
C TYR A 86 -15.59 -1.25 11.00
N ARG A 87 -15.89 -0.76 9.80
CA ARG A 87 -16.72 -1.45 8.81
C ARG A 87 -15.95 -1.47 7.49
N ALA A 88 -15.96 -2.61 6.81
CA ALA A 88 -15.32 -2.74 5.51
C ALA A 88 -16.27 -3.38 4.49
N SER A 89 -16.08 -3.02 3.22
CA SER A 89 -16.77 -3.59 2.07
C SER A 89 -15.84 -3.55 0.88
N LEU A 90 -15.03 -4.58 0.73
CA LEU A 90 -14.13 -4.74 -0.40
C LEU A 90 -14.91 -5.32 -1.59
N PRO A 91 -14.72 -4.77 -2.81
CA PRO A 91 -15.39 -5.29 -4.01
C PRO A 91 -15.00 -6.73 -4.33
N GLU A 92 -15.85 -7.42 -5.05
CA GLU A 92 -15.51 -8.71 -5.66
C GLU A 92 -14.26 -8.56 -6.55
N GLY A 93 -13.34 -9.53 -6.49
CA GLY A 93 -12.04 -9.46 -7.19
C GLY A 93 -10.98 -8.59 -6.50
N LYS A 94 -11.31 -7.91 -5.37
CA LYS A 94 -10.40 -7.09 -4.56
C LYS A 94 -10.48 -7.46 -3.06
N ARG A 95 -10.74 -8.73 -2.76
CA ARG A 95 -10.98 -9.23 -1.40
C ARG A 95 -9.71 -9.57 -0.64
N LYS A 96 -8.59 -9.72 -1.34
CA LYS A 96 -7.34 -10.16 -0.72
C LYS A 96 -6.62 -8.99 -0.02
N ILE A 97 -5.98 -9.31 1.09
CA ILE A 97 -5.25 -8.38 1.94
C ILE A 97 -3.80 -8.82 2.01
N LEU A 98 -2.87 -7.90 1.77
CA LEU A 98 -1.45 -8.09 2.02
C LEU A 98 -1.05 -7.33 3.29
N TYR A 99 -0.64 -8.03 4.33
CA TYR A 99 -0.08 -7.42 5.55
C TYR A 99 1.44 -7.55 5.54
N VAL A 100 2.13 -6.43 5.51
CA VAL A 100 3.59 -6.33 5.53
C VAL A 100 4.03 -5.80 6.89
N ASP A 101 4.72 -6.61 7.68
CA ASP A 101 5.33 -6.20 8.95
C ASP A 101 6.86 -6.10 8.77
N THR A 102 7.42 -4.94 9.05
CA THR A 102 8.85 -4.65 8.90
C THR A 102 9.58 -4.52 10.23
N GLU A 103 8.85 -4.51 11.35
CA GLU A 103 9.40 -4.23 12.68
C GLU A 103 9.49 -5.47 13.58
N GLN A 104 8.50 -6.37 13.50
CA GLN A 104 8.33 -7.45 14.46
C GLN A 104 9.01 -8.75 14.04
N SER A 105 9.37 -9.60 15.01
CA SER A 105 9.83 -10.96 14.74
C SER A 105 8.68 -11.86 14.28
N ARG A 106 8.98 -12.96 13.60
CA ARG A 106 8.00 -13.95 13.12
C ARG A 106 7.01 -14.40 14.20
N TYR A 107 7.50 -14.60 15.43
CA TYR A 107 6.64 -14.96 16.56
C TYR A 107 5.58 -13.89 16.86
N HIS A 108 5.99 -12.62 16.89
CA HIS A 108 5.06 -11.52 17.14
C HIS A 108 4.13 -11.27 15.96
N CYS A 109 4.62 -11.40 14.73
CA CYS A 109 3.78 -11.36 13.52
C CYS A 109 2.70 -12.45 13.57
N HIS A 110 3.04 -13.68 13.95
CA HIS A 110 2.07 -14.77 14.12
C HIS A 110 0.99 -14.42 15.17
N ASN A 111 1.36 -13.82 16.29
CA ASN A 111 0.39 -13.37 17.30
C ASN A 111 -0.53 -12.25 16.77
N VAL A 112 -0.04 -11.39 15.87
CA VAL A 112 -0.87 -10.37 15.19
C VAL A 112 -1.83 -11.04 14.23
N LEU A 113 -1.35 -11.99 13.41
CA LEU A 113 -2.17 -12.76 12.49
C LEU A 113 -3.31 -13.51 13.24
N GLU A 114 -2.98 -14.24 14.31
CA GLU A 114 -4.01 -14.90 15.13
C GLU A 114 -5.05 -13.92 15.70
N ARG A 115 -4.61 -12.74 16.14
CA ARG A 115 -5.50 -11.69 16.63
C ARG A 115 -6.45 -11.21 15.54
N ILE A 116 -5.97 -11.00 14.33
CA ILE A 116 -6.78 -10.59 13.17
C ILE A 116 -7.85 -11.65 12.92
N LEU A 117 -7.46 -12.92 12.84
CA LEU A 117 -8.39 -14.04 12.60
C LEU A 117 -9.44 -14.15 13.72
N LYS A 118 -9.03 -14.07 14.99
CA LYS A 118 -9.94 -14.09 16.15
C LYS A 118 -10.93 -12.93 16.12
N LEU A 119 -10.48 -11.71 15.79
CA LEU A 119 -11.36 -10.55 15.68
C LEU A 119 -12.33 -10.66 14.49
N ALA A 120 -11.92 -11.31 13.42
CA ALA A 120 -12.77 -11.59 12.25
C ALA A 120 -13.74 -12.77 12.47
N GLY A 121 -13.65 -13.46 13.61
CA GLY A 121 -14.46 -14.68 13.88
C GLY A 121 -14.02 -15.90 13.06
N LEU A 122 -12.77 -15.94 12.63
CA LEU A 122 -12.21 -17.00 11.78
C LEU A 122 -11.32 -17.96 12.59
N PRO A 123 -11.20 -19.23 12.16
CA PRO A 123 -10.32 -20.19 12.83
C PRO A 123 -8.85 -19.79 12.68
N THR A 124 -8.06 -20.00 13.74
CA THR A 124 -6.62 -19.73 13.75
C THR A 124 -5.77 -20.94 13.36
N SER A 125 -6.40 -22.09 13.12
CA SER A 125 -5.74 -23.35 12.75
C SER A 125 -5.74 -23.62 11.24
N ILE A 126 -6.29 -22.73 10.45
CA ILE A 126 -6.42 -22.86 8.99
C ILE A 126 -5.98 -21.54 8.38
N ASP A 127 -5.12 -21.61 7.35
CA ASP A 127 -4.71 -20.46 6.58
C ASP A 127 -5.90 -19.84 5.83
N ASN A 128 -5.95 -18.52 5.75
CA ASN A 128 -7.03 -17.82 5.07
C ASN A 128 -6.54 -17.33 3.70
N GLU A 129 -7.19 -17.76 2.64
CA GLU A 129 -6.83 -17.44 1.25
C GLU A 129 -6.87 -15.93 0.93
N ASN A 130 -7.63 -15.14 1.71
CA ASN A 130 -7.76 -13.71 1.52
C ASN A 130 -6.81 -12.89 2.41
N LEU A 131 -5.83 -13.50 3.08
CA LEU A 131 -4.85 -12.80 3.91
C LEU A 131 -3.45 -13.38 3.74
N ASP A 132 -2.60 -12.63 3.04
CA ASP A 132 -1.16 -12.88 3.04
C ASP A 132 -0.49 -11.98 4.09
N PHE A 133 0.19 -12.61 5.05
CA PHE A 133 0.93 -11.92 6.10
C PHE A 133 2.42 -12.19 5.93
N ILE A 134 3.22 -11.15 5.59
CA ILE A 134 4.65 -11.27 5.37
C ILE A 134 5.45 -10.51 6.44
N CYS A 135 6.50 -11.15 6.95
CA CYS A 135 7.43 -10.61 7.92
C CYS A 135 8.75 -10.27 7.22
N LEU A 136 9.06 -8.98 7.08
CA LEU A 136 10.22 -8.50 6.33
C LEU A 136 11.30 -7.85 7.21
N ARG A 137 11.23 -8.02 8.52
CA ARG A 137 12.17 -7.41 9.47
C ARG A 137 13.65 -7.68 9.14
N GLU A 138 13.97 -8.89 8.68
CA GLU A 138 15.35 -9.35 8.47
C GLU A 138 15.97 -8.87 7.15
N TYR A 139 15.19 -8.19 6.30
CA TYR A 139 15.62 -7.77 4.97
C TYR A 139 15.95 -6.27 4.93
N THR A 140 16.77 -5.88 3.97
CA THR A 140 17.10 -4.47 3.70
C THR A 140 15.90 -3.71 3.12
N PRO A 141 15.85 -2.36 3.23
CA PRO A 141 14.76 -1.56 2.67
C PRO A 141 14.50 -1.83 1.18
N SER A 142 15.54 -1.94 0.37
CA SER A 142 15.41 -2.26 -1.06
C SER A 142 14.75 -3.60 -1.31
N VAL A 143 15.18 -4.64 -0.59
CA VAL A 143 14.59 -6.00 -0.71
C VAL A 143 13.12 -6.00 -0.24
N ARG A 144 12.78 -5.24 0.80
CA ARG A 144 11.38 -5.09 1.25
C ARG A 144 10.50 -4.52 0.15
N ILE A 145 10.96 -3.45 -0.53
CA ILE A 145 10.25 -2.84 -1.66
C ILE A 145 10.12 -3.84 -2.81
N GLU A 146 11.19 -4.55 -3.18
CA GLU A 146 11.17 -5.58 -4.23
C GLU A 146 10.17 -6.70 -3.95
N VAL A 147 10.08 -7.17 -2.69
CA VAL A 147 9.12 -8.21 -2.28
C VAL A 147 7.68 -7.70 -2.39
N ILE A 148 7.42 -6.45 -2.00
CA ILE A 148 6.09 -5.85 -2.14
C ILE A 148 5.74 -5.69 -3.63
N ASP A 149 6.63 -5.12 -4.43
CA ASP A 149 6.45 -5.01 -5.89
C ASP A 149 6.12 -6.37 -6.53
N TYR A 150 6.88 -7.40 -6.16
CA TYR A 150 6.68 -8.75 -6.66
C TYR A 150 5.32 -9.32 -6.26
N ALA A 151 4.95 -9.23 -4.99
CA ALA A 151 3.67 -9.74 -4.49
C ALA A 151 2.47 -9.09 -5.22
N LEU A 152 2.50 -7.75 -5.38
CA LEU A 152 1.46 -7.01 -6.06
C LEU A 152 1.38 -7.32 -7.57
N ALA A 153 2.52 -7.64 -8.19
CA ALA A 153 2.56 -8.04 -9.60
C ALA A 153 2.01 -9.45 -9.83
N GLN A 154 2.15 -10.36 -8.85
CA GLN A 154 1.68 -11.75 -8.97
C GLN A 154 0.17 -11.89 -8.77
N ASP A 155 -0.45 -11.05 -7.95
CA ASP A 155 -1.86 -11.19 -7.60
C ASP A 155 -2.60 -9.85 -7.65
N GLN A 156 -3.51 -9.73 -8.62
CA GLN A 156 -4.32 -8.53 -8.83
C GLN A 156 -5.55 -8.46 -7.91
N SER A 157 -5.78 -9.47 -7.08
CA SER A 157 -6.95 -9.54 -6.18
C SER A 157 -6.75 -8.79 -4.86
N TYR A 158 -5.55 -8.26 -4.59
CA TYR A 158 -5.32 -7.38 -3.45
C TYR A 158 -6.15 -6.10 -3.57
N GLY A 159 -6.99 -5.84 -2.57
CA GLY A 159 -7.74 -4.59 -2.41
C GLY A 159 -7.23 -3.73 -1.26
N LEU A 160 -6.51 -4.35 -0.31
CA LEU A 160 -5.92 -3.66 0.83
C LEU A 160 -4.50 -4.15 1.08
N VAL A 161 -3.59 -3.19 1.24
CA VAL A 161 -2.21 -3.44 1.67
C VAL A 161 -1.97 -2.71 2.99
N ILE A 162 -1.47 -3.41 3.98
CA ILE A 162 -1.00 -2.82 5.24
C ILE A 162 0.52 -2.80 5.24
N ILE A 163 1.12 -1.64 5.56
CA ILE A 163 2.56 -1.51 5.78
C ILE A 163 2.77 -1.07 7.23
N ASP A 164 2.98 -2.03 8.13
CA ASP A 164 3.26 -1.77 9.55
C ASP A 164 4.77 -1.56 9.71
N GLY A 165 5.15 -0.27 9.81
CA GLY A 165 6.53 0.19 9.81
C GLY A 165 6.99 0.78 8.46
N ILE A 166 6.18 1.64 7.81
CA ILE A 166 6.52 2.27 6.52
C ILE A 166 7.91 2.93 6.52
N ARG A 167 8.33 3.48 7.65
CA ARG A 167 9.64 4.07 7.85
C ARG A 167 10.81 3.13 7.55
N ASP A 168 10.62 1.85 7.76
CA ASP A 168 11.65 0.83 7.57
C ASP A 168 11.87 0.46 6.09
N LEU A 169 11.11 1.10 5.17
CA LEU A 169 11.38 1.09 3.74
C LEU A 169 12.41 2.14 3.31
N LEU A 170 12.87 2.99 4.25
CA LEU A 170 13.91 4.01 4.04
C LEU A 170 15.26 3.51 4.58
N LEU A 171 16.34 3.87 3.91
CA LEU A 171 17.70 3.71 4.43
C LEU A 171 18.00 4.78 5.49
N ASP A 172 17.65 6.04 5.21
CA ASP A 172 17.76 7.16 6.15
C ASP A 172 16.41 7.87 6.29
N ILE A 173 15.84 7.79 7.49
CA ILE A 173 14.55 8.42 7.83
C ILE A 173 14.57 9.95 7.76
N ASN A 174 15.77 10.57 7.74
CA ASN A 174 15.96 12.01 7.63
C ASN A 174 16.27 12.44 6.18
N ASN A 175 16.33 11.51 5.24
CA ASN A 175 16.50 11.80 3.83
C ASN A 175 15.14 12.12 3.20
N ALA A 176 14.94 13.40 2.88
CA ALA A 176 13.71 13.85 2.22
C ALA A 176 13.51 13.20 0.84
N GLY A 177 14.58 12.97 0.07
CA GLY A 177 14.51 12.32 -1.24
C GLY A 177 13.98 10.89 -1.15
N GLU A 178 14.52 10.07 -0.23
CA GLU A 178 14.03 8.70 -0.01
C GLU A 178 12.57 8.67 0.45
N SER A 179 12.17 9.62 1.30
CA SER A 179 10.77 9.74 1.74
C SER A 179 9.82 10.00 0.57
N VAL A 180 10.19 10.89 -0.33
CA VAL A 180 9.43 11.18 -1.57
C VAL A 180 9.37 9.94 -2.47
N GLU A 181 10.46 9.18 -2.62
CA GLU A 181 10.48 7.95 -3.41
C GLU A 181 9.50 6.89 -2.89
N VAL A 182 9.45 6.67 -1.58
CA VAL A 182 8.51 5.71 -0.98
C VAL A 182 7.06 6.18 -1.17
N ILE A 183 6.78 7.48 -1.03
CA ILE A 183 5.44 8.02 -1.28
C ILE A 183 5.04 7.86 -2.75
N ASN A 184 5.95 8.16 -3.69
CA ASN A 184 5.72 7.95 -5.12
C ASN A 184 5.45 6.47 -5.42
N LYS A 185 6.15 5.54 -4.74
CA LYS A 185 5.88 4.11 -4.86
C LYS A 185 4.47 3.75 -4.38
N MET A 186 4.02 4.30 -3.26
CA MET A 186 2.65 4.06 -2.79
C MET A 186 1.59 4.61 -3.75
N MET A 187 1.81 5.80 -4.33
CA MET A 187 0.96 6.35 -5.37
C MET A 187 0.91 5.44 -6.60
N GLU A 188 2.08 4.96 -7.06
CA GLU A 188 2.18 4.02 -8.18
C GLU A 188 1.43 2.73 -7.88
N TRP A 189 1.69 2.08 -6.74
CA TRP A 189 1.04 0.82 -6.37
C TRP A 189 -0.47 0.95 -6.25
N SER A 190 -0.94 1.97 -5.51
CA SER A 190 -2.37 2.17 -5.31
C SER A 190 -3.12 2.42 -6.62
N SER A 191 -2.56 3.22 -7.52
CA SER A 191 -3.15 3.54 -8.81
C SER A 191 -3.06 2.36 -9.79
N LYS A 192 -1.86 1.78 -9.95
CA LYS A 192 -1.59 0.71 -10.93
C LYS A 192 -2.38 -0.57 -10.64
N TYR A 193 -2.50 -0.91 -9.36
CA TYR A 193 -3.13 -2.15 -8.93
C TYR A 193 -4.56 -1.94 -8.41
N ASP A 194 -5.10 -0.72 -8.45
CA ASP A 194 -6.43 -0.37 -7.96
C ASP A 194 -6.70 -0.97 -6.56
N LEU A 195 -5.86 -0.57 -5.59
CA LEU A 195 -5.90 -1.03 -4.21
C LEU A 195 -5.75 0.14 -3.23
N HIS A 196 -6.04 -0.09 -1.96
CA HIS A 196 -5.76 0.89 -0.89
C HIS A 196 -4.53 0.46 -0.08
N ILE A 197 -3.63 1.41 0.20
CA ILE A 197 -2.48 1.18 1.08
C ILE A 197 -2.74 1.90 2.41
N HIS A 198 -2.67 1.16 3.53
CA HIS A 198 -2.73 1.75 4.86
C HIS A 198 -1.40 1.58 5.58
N CYS A 199 -0.77 2.70 5.93
CA CYS A 199 0.55 2.73 6.56
C CYS A 199 0.46 2.99 8.06
N VAL A 200 1.45 2.49 8.80
CA VAL A 200 1.63 2.81 10.22
C VAL A 200 2.86 3.67 10.41
N LEU A 201 2.67 4.82 11.04
CA LEU A 201 3.71 5.80 11.34
C LEU A 201 3.87 5.99 12.86
N HIS A 202 5.11 6.20 13.29
CA HIS A 202 5.42 6.53 14.67
C HIS A 202 5.60 8.04 14.84
N GLN A 203 4.99 8.61 15.88
CA GLN A 203 5.26 9.98 16.31
C GLN A 203 6.58 10.08 17.07
N ASN A 204 7.16 11.27 17.11
CA ASN A 204 8.30 11.58 17.93
C ASN A 204 7.97 11.42 19.43
N LYS A 205 9.01 11.14 20.25
CA LYS A 205 8.82 10.96 21.69
C LYS A 205 8.52 12.27 22.44
N GLY A 206 8.94 13.40 21.92
CA GLY A 206 8.91 14.71 22.60
C GLY A 206 7.81 15.68 22.15
N ASP A 207 7.20 15.43 20.99
CA ASP A 207 6.14 16.27 20.41
C ASP A 207 5.05 15.42 19.72
N ASN A 208 4.05 16.09 19.17
CA ASN A 208 2.97 15.41 18.42
C ASN A 208 3.28 15.28 16.93
N ASN A 209 4.49 15.65 16.49
CA ASN A 209 4.88 15.55 15.10
C ASN A 209 5.19 14.11 14.71
N VAL A 210 4.91 13.76 13.48
CA VAL A 210 5.25 12.45 12.92
C VAL A 210 6.77 12.39 12.73
N ARG A 211 7.36 11.23 13.05
CA ARG A 211 8.80 11.06 13.02
C ARG A 211 9.34 10.91 11.61
N GLY A 212 10.36 11.73 11.26
CA GLY A 212 11.04 11.73 9.97
C GLY A 212 10.28 12.48 8.87
N HIS A 213 10.92 12.70 7.73
CA HIS A 213 10.34 13.43 6.60
C HIS A 213 9.12 12.76 6.01
N ILE A 214 9.06 11.44 5.95
CA ILE A 214 7.90 10.72 5.40
C ILE A 214 6.58 11.11 6.10
N GLY A 215 6.64 11.49 7.36
CA GLY A 215 5.46 11.91 8.10
C GLY A 215 4.99 13.34 7.79
N THR A 216 5.82 14.15 7.15
CA THR A 216 5.48 15.52 6.72
C THR A 216 5.01 15.55 5.27
N GLU A 217 5.31 14.51 4.48
CA GLU A 217 4.96 14.39 3.07
C GLU A 217 3.66 13.59 2.83
N MET A 218 3.14 12.91 3.85
CA MET A 218 1.87 12.17 3.83
C MET A 218 0.71 13.02 4.37
#